data_f64dbae8107b58072b6ade4e71585ec5
#
_entry.id   f64dbae8107b58072b6ade4e71585ec5
#
_cell.length_a   1.000
_cell.length_b   1.000
_cell.length_c   1.000
_cell.angle_alpha   90.00
_cell.angle_beta   90.00
_cell.angle_gamma   90.00
#
_symmetry.space_group_name_H-M   'P 1'
#
loop_
_entity.id
_entity.type
_entity.pdbx_description
1 polymer ?
#
loop_
_entity_poly.entity_id
_entity_poly.type
_entity_poly.pdbx_seq_one_letter_code
_entity_poly.pdbx_strand_id
1 'polypeptide(L)'
;MQEKIIGITTYGGYAFRMSIETRAGAERSAPYPTIAARPRTPRLGVTVVADLVDAIVRGDLAPGTSLPPEAVLCEQFGVSRTVIRESVKRLEEKGLVTVAQGRGTQVLGAESWNMVDGTVLSALVANDATLGILDDLSVVRASLEGVIARDAAARRSDEELERLREALQLMRDTIDDEPAFNAADVVFHATVGEMSTNRLAVNLVNILFGQARESARFHLHSRLETTLEEHEHVFAAIEAGDPDAAEQSMRSHIADAWERRRPPSPKR
;
A
#
# COMPACT_ATOMS: atom_id res chain seq x y z
N MET A 1 -30.04 23.21 -15.38
CA MET A 1 -28.96 22.28 -15.77
C MET A 1 -28.02 22.25 -14.58
N GLN A 2 -28.24 21.30 -13.66
CA GLN A 2 -27.48 21.21 -12.42
C GLN A 2 -26.26 20.32 -12.67
N GLU A 3 -25.08 20.84 -12.37
CA GLU A 3 -23.82 20.06 -12.42
C GLU A 3 -23.87 18.93 -11.40
N LYS A 4 -23.56 17.72 -11.87
CA LYS A 4 -23.40 16.53 -11.03
C LYS A 4 -22.10 16.65 -10.26
N ILE A 5 -22.16 16.64 -8.94
CA ILE A 5 -20.98 16.53 -8.09
C ILE A 5 -20.54 15.07 -8.08
N ILE A 6 -19.33 14.86 -8.51
CA ILE A 6 -18.69 13.53 -8.60
C ILE A 6 -17.87 13.31 -7.35
N GLY A 7 -18.18 12.29 -6.58
CA GLY A 7 -17.37 11.87 -5.45
C GLY A 7 -16.07 11.22 -5.94
N ILE A 8 -14.95 11.61 -5.35
CA ILE A 8 -13.64 11.01 -5.63
C ILE A 8 -13.38 9.98 -4.53
N THR A 9 -13.38 8.70 -4.88
CA THR A 9 -12.87 7.65 -4.01
C THR A 9 -11.42 7.40 -4.37
N THR A 10 -10.51 7.61 -3.43
CA THR A 10 -9.09 7.33 -3.61
C THR A 10 -8.78 5.92 -3.14
N TYR A 11 -8.31 5.08 -4.04
CA TYR A 11 -7.74 3.78 -3.76
C TYR A 11 -6.27 3.80 -4.16
N GLY A 12 -5.36 3.60 -3.21
CA GLY A 12 -3.93 3.50 -3.48
C GLY A 12 -3.30 4.70 -4.22
N GLY A 13 -3.74 5.93 -3.94
CA GLY A 13 -3.20 7.16 -4.57
C GLY A 13 -3.83 7.56 -5.91
N TYR A 14 -4.67 6.72 -6.51
CA TYR A 14 -5.39 7.05 -7.74
C TYR A 14 -6.79 7.59 -7.45
N ALA A 15 -7.15 8.72 -8.04
CA ALA A 15 -8.46 9.36 -7.90
C ALA A 15 -9.37 8.94 -9.07
N PHE A 16 -10.40 8.13 -8.78
CA PHE A 16 -11.46 7.82 -9.74
C PHE A 16 -12.67 8.73 -9.50
N ARG A 17 -13.21 9.25 -10.59
CA ARG A 17 -14.38 10.12 -10.58
C ARG A 17 -15.64 9.29 -10.82
N MET A 18 -16.37 8.92 -9.74
CA MET A 18 -17.69 8.30 -9.83
C MET A 18 -18.79 9.34 -9.63
N SER A 19 -19.81 9.31 -10.50
CA SER A 19 -20.98 10.19 -10.37
C SER A 19 -22.03 9.52 -9.49
N ILE A 20 -22.29 10.08 -8.31
CA ILE A 20 -23.38 9.65 -7.43
C ILE A 20 -24.44 10.75 -7.40
N GLU A 21 -25.67 10.42 -7.72
CA GLU A 21 -26.83 11.33 -7.53
C GLU A 21 -27.18 11.38 -6.03
N THR A 22 -26.91 12.49 -5.38
CA THR A 22 -27.38 12.73 -4.00
C THR A 22 -28.65 13.58 -4.02
N ARG A 23 -29.73 13.05 -3.42
CA ARG A 23 -30.93 13.80 -3.10
C ARG A 23 -30.59 14.93 -2.13
N ALA A 24 -31.08 16.14 -2.44
CA ALA A 24 -30.93 17.31 -1.60
C ALA A 24 -31.51 17.08 -0.20
N GLY A 25 -30.65 17.01 0.79
CA GLY A 25 -30.99 17.06 2.21
C GLY A 25 -30.65 18.44 2.76
N ALA A 26 -31.53 18.97 3.61
CA ALA A 26 -31.50 20.29 4.21
C ALA A 26 -30.12 20.66 4.78
N GLU A 27 -29.62 21.83 4.40
CA GLU A 27 -28.45 22.48 4.98
C GLU A 27 -28.62 22.66 6.49
N ARG A 28 -27.93 21.87 7.29
CA ARG A 28 -27.69 22.19 8.69
C ARG A 28 -26.49 23.11 8.76
N SER A 29 -26.70 24.36 9.09
CA SER A 29 -25.64 25.32 9.37
C SER A 29 -24.72 24.74 10.44
N ALA A 30 -23.42 24.65 10.15
CA ALA A 30 -22.42 24.17 11.10
C ALA A 30 -22.40 25.11 12.32
N PRO A 31 -22.40 24.60 13.56
CA PRO A 31 -22.48 25.41 14.78
C PRO A 31 -21.19 26.21 15.08
N TYR A 32 -20.15 26.09 14.24
CA TYR A 32 -18.86 26.75 14.41
C TYR A 32 -18.45 27.50 13.13
N PRO A 33 -17.75 28.64 13.25
CA PRO A 33 -17.26 29.39 12.09
C PRO A 33 -16.24 28.54 11.31
N THR A 34 -16.40 28.53 9.98
CA THR A 34 -15.46 27.85 9.08
C THR A 34 -14.15 28.63 9.03
N ILE A 35 -13.07 28.09 9.60
CA ILE A 35 -11.73 28.66 9.48
C ILE A 35 -11.14 28.16 8.16
N ALA A 36 -10.76 29.06 7.26
CA ALA A 36 -10.09 28.72 6.01
C ALA A 36 -8.77 27.99 6.33
N ALA A 37 -8.69 26.72 5.94
CA ALA A 37 -7.49 25.92 6.12
C ALA A 37 -6.38 26.46 5.19
N ARG A 38 -5.25 26.87 5.76
CA ARG A 38 -4.04 27.15 4.98
C ARG A 38 -3.52 25.87 4.34
N PRO A 39 -2.87 25.94 3.16
CA PRO A 39 -2.17 24.79 2.60
C PRO A 39 -1.25 24.19 3.67
N ARG A 40 -1.44 22.90 3.99
CA ARG A 40 -0.60 22.22 4.99
C ARG A 40 0.76 21.96 4.37
N THR A 41 1.78 22.70 4.77
CA THR A 41 3.17 22.27 4.63
C THR A 41 3.31 20.90 5.32
N PRO A 42 4.04 19.93 4.75
CA PRO A 42 4.31 18.66 5.42
C PRO A 42 4.71 18.95 6.86
N ARG A 43 4.04 18.33 7.83
CA ARG A 43 4.34 18.60 9.23
C ARG A 43 5.79 18.19 9.46
N LEU A 44 6.66 19.10 9.84
CA LEU A 44 8.11 18.88 10.09
C LEU A 44 8.39 17.56 10.85
N GLY A 45 7.51 17.20 11.80
CA GLY A 45 7.63 15.95 12.53
C GLY A 45 7.42 14.67 11.68
N VAL A 46 6.70 14.74 10.55
CA VAL A 46 6.55 13.60 9.65
C VAL A 46 7.85 13.36 8.89
N THR A 47 8.47 14.44 8.41
CA THR A 47 9.78 14.38 7.74
C THR A 47 10.87 13.86 8.67
N VAL A 48 10.95 14.38 9.92
CA VAL A 48 11.91 13.89 10.93
C VAL A 48 11.76 12.40 11.18
N VAL A 49 10.52 11.90 11.31
CA VAL A 49 10.27 10.45 11.50
C VAL A 49 10.73 9.66 10.28
N ALA A 50 10.39 10.10 9.07
CA ALA A 50 10.78 9.38 7.85
C ALA A 50 12.31 9.33 7.68
N ASP A 51 13.02 10.45 7.91
CA ASP A 51 14.47 10.53 7.80
C ASP A 51 15.17 9.65 8.85
N LEU A 52 14.66 9.61 10.09
CA LEU A 52 15.21 8.74 11.14
C LEU A 52 14.93 7.26 10.88
N VAL A 53 13.73 6.91 10.38
CA VAL A 53 13.41 5.54 9.95
C VAL A 53 14.37 5.09 8.86
N ASP A 54 14.58 5.93 7.84
CA ASP A 54 15.48 5.64 6.73
C ASP A 54 16.93 5.44 7.19
N ALA A 55 17.43 6.31 8.09
CA ALA A 55 18.78 6.19 8.67
C ALA A 55 18.95 4.89 9.49
N ILE A 56 17.92 4.45 10.22
CA ILE A 56 17.94 3.20 10.98
C ILE A 56 17.94 2.01 10.03
N VAL A 57 17.06 2.02 9.03
CA VAL A 57 16.93 0.92 8.05
C VAL A 57 18.20 0.77 7.21
N ARG A 58 18.85 1.87 6.81
CA ARG A 58 20.15 1.83 6.12
C ARG A 58 21.31 1.37 7.00
N GLY A 59 21.14 1.38 8.33
CA GLY A 59 22.20 1.03 9.27
C GLY A 59 23.14 2.20 9.64
N ASP A 60 22.84 3.43 9.20
CA ASP A 60 23.57 4.66 9.63
C ASP A 60 23.44 4.84 11.15
N LEU A 61 22.33 4.39 11.71
CA LEU A 61 22.05 4.27 13.13
C LEU A 61 21.94 2.78 13.48
N ALA A 62 23.05 2.16 13.85
CA ALA A 62 23.10 0.71 14.05
C ALA A 62 22.30 0.24 15.28
N PRO A 63 21.76 -0.98 15.28
CA PRO A 63 21.12 -1.60 16.44
C PRO A 63 22.04 -1.59 17.68
N GLY A 64 21.45 -1.30 18.84
CA GLY A 64 22.19 -1.19 20.11
C GLY A 64 22.89 0.15 20.34
N THR A 65 22.98 1.01 19.32
CA THR A 65 23.51 2.37 19.50
C THR A 65 22.45 3.33 20.03
N SER A 66 22.88 4.44 20.63
CA SER A 66 21.95 5.48 21.07
C SER A 66 21.69 6.48 19.96
N LEU A 67 20.44 6.95 19.85
CA LEU A 67 20.15 8.13 19.03
C LEU A 67 20.96 9.34 19.52
N PRO A 68 21.30 10.28 18.62
CA PRO A 68 21.88 11.55 19.02
C PRO A 68 21.03 12.26 20.08
N PRO A 69 21.62 13.02 21.01
CA PRO A 69 20.87 13.78 22.01
C PRO A 69 19.82 14.70 21.38
N GLU A 70 18.68 14.90 22.07
CA GLU A 70 17.58 15.76 21.58
C GLU A 70 18.06 17.14 21.09
N ALA A 71 19.03 17.74 21.76
CA ALA A 71 19.58 19.06 21.37
C ALA A 71 20.25 19.00 19.99
N VAL A 72 20.98 17.92 19.70
CA VAL A 72 21.66 17.70 18.42
C VAL A 72 20.65 17.48 17.32
N LEU A 73 19.63 16.63 17.57
CA LEU A 73 18.55 16.41 16.61
C LEU A 73 17.74 17.68 16.32
N CYS A 74 17.50 18.52 17.34
CA CYS A 74 16.84 19.82 17.14
C CYS A 74 17.65 20.73 16.18
N GLU A 75 18.97 20.77 16.35
CA GLU A 75 19.86 21.55 15.49
C GLU A 75 19.92 20.97 14.07
N GLN A 76 20.08 19.65 13.93
CA GLN A 76 20.18 18.98 12.64
C GLN A 76 18.91 19.14 11.79
N PHE A 77 17.73 18.97 12.41
CA PHE A 77 16.44 19.05 11.71
C PHE A 77 15.81 20.45 11.71
N GLY A 78 16.36 21.41 12.44
CA GLY A 78 15.81 22.77 12.55
C GLY A 78 14.44 22.81 13.21
N VAL A 79 14.15 21.91 14.17
CA VAL A 79 12.86 21.76 14.82
C VAL A 79 12.93 21.92 16.34
N SER A 80 11.77 22.11 17.00
CA SER A 80 11.70 22.24 18.44
C SER A 80 11.89 20.88 19.14
N ARG A 81 12.26 20.92 20.44
CA ARG A 81 12.36 19.73 21.29
C ARG A 81 11.07 18.93 21.36
N THR A 82 9.91 19.61 21.33
CA THR A 82 8.61 18.95 21.32
C THR A 82 8.44 18.09 20.06
N VAL A 83 8.84 18.59 18.89
CA VAL A 83 8.79 17.84 17.63
C VAL A 83 9.70 16.61 17.70
N ILE A 84 10.93 16.75 18.21
CA ILE A 84 11.85 15.61 18.36
C ILE A 84 11.27 14.55 19.32
N ARG A 85 10.74 14.95 20.48
CA ARG A 85 10.14 13.99 21.43
C ARG A 85 8.96 13.24 20.85
N GLU A 86 8.08 13.93 20.14
CA GLU A 86 6.97 13.26 19.44
C GLU A 86 7.47 12.34 18.32
N SER A 87 8.56 12.72 17.63
CA SER A 87 9.17 11.85 16.61
C SER A 87 9.79 10.60 17.24
N VAL A 88 10.53 10.73 18.34
CA VAL A 88 11.09 9.58 19.09
C VAL A 88 9.98 8.65 19.59
N LYS A 89 8.88 9.19 20.14
CA LYS A 89 7.74 8.39 20.55
C LYS A 89 7.15 7.59 19.39
N ARG A 90 7.03 8.20 18.20
CA ARG A 90 6.57 7.48 17.00
C ARG A 90 7.54 6.40 16.54
N LEU A 91 8.86 6.61 16.65
CA LEU A 91 9.83 5.55 16.37
C LEU A 91 9.71 4.40 17.37
N GLU A 92 9.42 4.68 18.65
CA GLU A 92 9.16 3.66 19.67
C GLU A 92 7.88 2.88 19.38
N GLU A 93 6.78 3.54 18.99
CA GLU A 93 5.53 2.90 18.55
C GLU A 93 5.73 1.99 17.32
N LYS A 94 6.71 2.29 16.47
CA LYS A 94 7.10 1.49 15.30
C LYS A 94 8.10 0.37 15.64
N GLY A 95 8.54 0.26 16.89
CA GLY A 95 9.51 -0.75 17.33
C GLY A 95 10.94 -0.50 16.88
N LEU A 96 11.26 0.71 16.41
CA LEU A 96 12.60 1.04 15.90
C LEU A 96 13.57 1.46 17.01
N VAL A 97 13.04 1.99 18.09
CA VAL A 97 13.81 2.43 19.25
C VAL A 97 13.11 2.07 20.57
N THR A 98 13.86 2.13 21.66
CA THR A 98 13.33 2.08 23.03
C THR A 98 13.94 3.16 23.88
N VAL A 99 13.15 3.75 24.79
CA VAL A 99 13.63 4.76 25.73
C VAL A 99 14.07 4.06 27.01
N ALA A 100 15.37 4.02 27.27
CA ALA A 100 15.94 3.42 28.48
C ALA A 100 16.35 4.48 29.49
N GLN A 101 15.82 4.39 30.73
CA GLN A 101 16.18 5.34 31.79
C GLN A 101 17.68 5.33 32.07
N GLY A 102 18.34 6.49 31.96
CA GLY A 102 19.78 6.65 32.16
C GLY A 102 20.66 6.23 30.97
N ARG A 103 20.10 5.63 29.92
CA ARG A 103 20.85 5.21 28.72
C ARG A 103 20.42 5.93 27.43
N GLY A 104 19.44 6.84 27.54
CA GLY A 104 18.90 7.55 26.39
C GLY A 104 17.97 6.68 25.53
N THR A 105 17.80 7.04 24.26
CA THR A 105 17.00 6.31 23.29
C THR A 105 17.90 5.38 22.49
N GLN A 106 17.68 4.07 22.59
CA GLN A 106 18.47 3.04 21.89
C GLN A 106 17.77 2.52 20.66
N VAL A 107 18.52 2.29 19.59
CA VAL A 107 18.04 1.68 18.33
C VAL A 107 17.89 0.18 18.55
N LEU A 108 16.73 -0.37 18.13
CA LEU A 108 16.39 -1.80 18.18
C LEU A 108 16.75 -2.49 16.86
N GLY A 109 16.93 -3.81 16.91
CA GLY A 109 17.12 -4.63 15.72
C GLY A 109 15.83 -4.89 14.94
N ALA A 110 15.97 -5.37 13.71
CA ALA A 110 14.87 -5.58 12.77
C ALA A 110 13.79 -6.56 13.29
N GLU A 111 14.14 -7.44 14.22
CA GLU A 111 13.22 -8.37 14.89
C GLU A 111 12.14 -7.67 15.72
N SER A 112 12.37 -6.41 16.09
CA SER A 112 11.43 -5.57 16.85
C SER A 112 10.56 -4.67 15.99
N TRP A 113 10.90 -4.50 14.70
CA TRP A 113 10.28 -3.50 13.84
C TRP A 113 8.86 -3.88 13.43
N ASN A 114 7.95 -2.92 13.46
CA ASN A 114 6.62 -3.09 12.91
C ASN A 114 6.67 -2.98 11.37
N MET A 115 6.92 -4.11 10.70
CA MET A 115 7.06 -4.16 9.24
C MET A 115 5.74 -3.91 8.48
N VAL A 116 4.59 -3.93 9.17
CA VAL A 116 3.30 -3.52 8.56
C VAL A 116 3.03 -2.01 8.66
N ASP A 117 3.88 -1.26 9.35
CA ASP A 117 3.82 0.20 9.32
C ASP A 117 4.32 0.73 7.97
N GLY A 118 3.52 1.56 7.32
CA GLY A 118 3.81 2.04 5.97
C GLY A 118 5.14 2.81 5.84
N THR A 119 5.56 3.56 6.87
CA THR A 119 6.84 4.29 6.84
C THR A 119 8.02 3.33 6.93
N VAL A 120 7.93 2.31 7.80
CA VAL A 120 8.96 1.29 7.96
C VAL A 120 9.06 0.45 6.69
N LEU A 121 7.93 -0.03 6.17
CA LEU A 121 7.91 -0.84 4.96
C LEU A 121 8.44 -0.08 3.75
N SER A 122 8.06 1.18 3.57
CA SER A 122 8.57 2.02 2.47
C SER A 122 10.10 2.17 2.55
N ALA A 123 10.65 2.40 3.74
CA ALA A 123 12.09 2.49 3.93
C ALA A 123 12.79 1.15 3.65
N LEU A 124 12.22 0.02 4.11
CA LEU A 124 12.74 -1.32 3.82
C LEU A 124 12.78 -1.58 2.31
N VAL A 125 11.69 -1.34 1.60
CA VAL A 125 11.60 -1.52 0.13
C VAL A 125 12.59 -0.62 -0.59
N ALA A 126 12.71 0.64 -0.18
CA ALA A 126 13.62 1.61 -0.82
C ALA A 126 15.09 1.22 -0.66
N ASN A 127 15.47 0.62 0.47
CA ASN A 127 16.85 0.30 0.83
C ASN A 127 17.22 -1.18 0.63
N ASP A 128 16.29 -2.03 0.18
CA ASP A 128 16.52 -3.45 -0.06
C ASP A 128 17.33 -3.68 -1.36
N ALA A 129 18.65 -3.78 -1.22
CA ALA A 129 19.54 -4.05 -2.35
C ALA A 129 19.42 -5.49 -2.88
N THR A 130 18.90 -6.42 -2.07
CA THR A 130 18.80 -7.85 -2.38
C THR A 130 17.45 -8.28 -2.92
N LEU A 131 16.45 -7.40 -2.87
CA LEU A 131 15.04 -7.65 -3.17
C LEU A 131 14.35 -8.65 -2.20
N GLY A 132 14.96 -8.96 -1.05
CA GLY A 132 14.43 -9.92 -0.09
C GLY A 132 13.07 -9.50 0.45
N ILE A 133 12.88 -8.22 0.78
CA ILE A 133 11.58 -7.68 1.24
C ILE A 133 10.51 -7.75 0.14
N LEU A 134 10.88 -7.50 -1.12
CA LEU A 134 9.95 -7.60 -2.24
C LEU A 134 9.59 -9.06 -2.56
N ASP A 135 10.55 -9.98 -2.43
CA ASP A 135 10.31 -11.43 -2.53
C ASP A 135 9.32 -11.88 -1.45
N ASP A 136 9.56 -11.53 -0.18
CA ASP A 136 8.67 -11.84 0.95
C ASP A 136 7.28 -11.23 0.78
N LEU A 137 7.20 -9.96 0.35
CA LEU A 137 5.93 -9.30 0.05
C LEU A 137 5.15 -10.04 -1.04
N SER A 138 5.82 -10.48 -2.12
CA SER A 138 5.16 -11.22 -3.19
C SER A 138 4.52 -12.51 -2.67
N VAL A 139 5.22 -13.25 -1.81
CA VAL A 139 4.69 -14.49 -1.19
C VAL A 139 3.48 -14.20 -0.30
N VAL A 140 3.56 -13.16 0.53
CA VAL A 140 2.45 -12.73 1.40
C VAL A 140 1.26 -12.28 0.57
N ARG A 141 1.50 -11.50 -0.49
CA ARG A 141 0.47 -11.04 -1.42
C ARG A 141 -0.24 -12.23 -2.07
N ALA A 142 0.50 -13.14 -2.70
CA ALA A 142 -0.07 -14.32 -3.34
C ALA A 142 -0.96 -15.11 -2.38
N SER A 143 -0.54 -15.25 -1.11
CA SER A 143 -1.30 -15.96 -0.09
C SER A 143 -2.60 -15.25 0.29
N LEU A 144 -2.54 -13.94 0.54
CA LEU A 144 -3.71 -13.16 0.94
C LEU A 144 -4.71 -12.98 -0.21
N GLU A 145 -4.23 -12.61 -1.40
CA GLU A 145 -5.11 -12.42 -2.55
C GLU A 145 -5.69 -13.74 -3.07
N GLY A 146 -4.96 -14.86 -2.94
CA GLY A 146 -5.52 -16.19 -3.20
C GLY A 146 -6.72 -16.51 -2.30
N VAL A 147 -6.60 -16.28 -0.99
CA VAL A 147 -7.72 -16.47 -0.03
C VAL A 147 -8.88 -15.53 -0.34
N ILE A 148 -8.60 -14.28 -0.76
CA ILE A 148 -9.62 -13.30 -1.15
C ILE A 148 -10.37 -13.78 -2.41
N ALA A 149 -9.65 -14.25 -3.45
CA ALA A 149 -10.24 -14.77 -4.68
C ALA A 149 -11.08 -16.04 -4.43
N ARG A 150 -10.62 -16.93 -3.55
CA ARG A 150 -11.36 -18.09 -3.08
C ARG A 150 -12.72 -17.71 -2.49
N ASP A 151 -12.72 -16.75 -1.55
CA ASP A 151 -13.95 -16.29 -0.90
C ASP A 151 -14.87 -15.56 -1.89
N ALA A 152 -14.31 -14.76 -2.81
CA ALA A 152 -15.05 -14.12 -3.89
C ALA A 152 -15.76 -15.16 -4.78
N ALA A 153 -15.07 -16.20 -5.23
CA ALA A 153 -15.66 -17.27 -6.05
C ALA A 153 -16.79 -18.02 -5.33
N ALA A 154 -16.62 -18.28 -4.02
CA ALA A 154 -17.63 -19.00 -3.24
C ALA A 154 -18.93 -18.19 -3.01
N ARG A 155 -18.87 -16.86 -3.07
CA ARG A 155 -19.99 -15.98 -2.65
C ARG A 155 -20.57 -15.10 -3.74
N ARG A 156 -19.90 -15.02 -4.89
CA ARG A 156 -20.21 -14.11 -6.00
C ARG A 156 -21.70 -13.97 -6.27
N SER A 157 -22.16 -12.76 -6.46
CA SER A 157 -23.46 -12.42 -7.06
C SER A 157 -23.30 -12.04 -8.53
N ASP A 158 -24.41 -12.05 -9.28
CA ASP A 158 -24.40 -11.63 -10.69
C ASP A 158 -23.97 -10.16 -10.85
N GLU A 159 -24.35 -9.29 -9.91
CA GLU A 159 -23.96 -7.89 -9.91
C GLU A 159 -22.45 -7.71 -9.67
N GLU A 160 -21.88 -8.48 -8.75
CA GLU A 160 -20.43 -8.45 -8.48
C GLU A 160 -19.63 -8.99 -9.66
N LEU A 161 -20.12 -10.06 -10.30
CA LEU A 161 -19.50 -10.59 -11.52
C LEU A 161 -19.51 -9.58 -12.67
N GLU A 162 -20.61 -8.82 -12.83
CA GLU A 162 -20.65 -7.79 -13.87
C GLU A 162 -19.62 -6.70 -13.61
N ARG A 163 -19.48 -6.22 -12.37
CA ARG A 163 -18.45 -5.25 -12.01
C ARG A 163 -17.03 -5.79 -12.25
N LEU A 164 -16.80 -7.06 -11.94
CA LEU A 164 -15.49 -7.68 -12.20
C LEU A 164 -15.23 -7.83 -13.71
N ARG A 165 -16.26 -8.11 -14.51
CA ARG A 165 -16.18 -8.16 -15.98
C ARG A 165 -15.85 -6.78 -16.55
N GLU A 166 -16.48 -5.72 -16.03
CA GLU A 166 -16.17 -4.34 -16.42
C GLU A 166 -14.71 -3.97 -16.09
N ALA A 167 -14.21 -4.38 -14.92
CA ALA A 167 -12.82 -4.16 -14.54
C ALA A 167 -11.83 -4.89 -15.46
N LEU A 168 -12.12 -6.14 -15.84
CA LEU A 168 -11.33 -6.90 -16.81
C LEU A 168 -11.40 -6.27 -18.22
N GLN A 169 -12.57 -5.78 -18.62
CA GLN A 169 -12.71 -5.07 -19.90
C GLN A 169 -11.90 -3.80 -19.95
N LEU A 170 -11.83 -3.04 -18.83
CA LEU A 170 -10.98 -1.86 -18.72
C LEU A 170 -9.50 -2.21 -18.95
N MET A 171 -9.02 -3.36 -18.45
CA MET A 171 -7.66 -3.82 -18.73
C MET A 171 -7.44 -4.10 -20.23
N ARG A 172 -8.42 -4.75 -20.91
CA ARG A 172 -8.35 -4.99 -22.36
C ARG A 172 -8.28 -3.70 -23.16
N ASP A 173 -9.11 -2.72 -22.79
CA ASP A 173 -9.21 -1.45 -23.48
C ASP A 173 -7.95 -0.57 -23.31
N THR A 174 -7.13 -0.86 -22.30
CA THR A 174 -5.92 -0.11 -21.95
C THR A 174 -4.62 -0.86 -22.26
N ILE A 175 -4.67 -1.98 -22.99
CA ILE A 175 -3.52 -2.87 -23.22
C ILE A 175 -2.33 -2.16 -23.91
N ASP A 176 -2.58 -1.15 -24.72
CA ASP A 176 -1.57 -0.37 -25.42
C ASP A 176 -1.06 0.85 -24.63
N ASP A 177 -1.59 1.09 -23.42
CA ASP A 177 -1.21 2.19 -22.52
C ASP A 177 -0.81 1.63 -21.16
N GLU A 178 0.49 1.37 -20.95
CA GLU A 178 1.00 0.74 -19.73
C GLU A 178 0.57 1.46 -18.43
N PRO A 179 0.65 2.80 -18.31
CA PRO A 179 0.13 3.50 -17.14
C PRO A 179 -1.37 3.28 -16.90
N ALA A 180 -2.19 3.32 -17.95
CA ALA A 180 -3.62 3.08 -17.85
C ALA A 180 -3.94 1.62 -17.53
N PHE A 181 -3.22 0.66 -18.13
CA PHE A 181 -3.31 -0.76 -17.82
C PHE A 181 -2.98 -1.06 -16.35
N ASN A 182 -1.91 -0.48 -15.83
CA ASN A 182 -1.52 -0.64 -14.42
C ASN A 182 -2.59 -0.06 -13.47
N ALA A 183 -3.28 1.02 -13.86
CA ALA A 183 -4.41 1.54 -13.10
C ALA A 183 -5.62 0.60 -13.15
N ALA A 184 -5.90 -0.01 -14.31
CA ALA A 184 -6.97 -0.99 -14.48
C ALA A 184 -6.71 -2.29 -13.70
N ASP A 185 -5.45 -2.77 -13.65
CA ASP A 185 -4.98 -3.87 -12.80
C ASP A 185 -5.34 -3.65 -11.31
N VAL A 186 -5.09 -2.42 -10.81
CA VAL A 186 -5.49 -2.04 -9.44
C VAL A 186 -6.99 -2.15 -9.24
N VAL A 187 -7.79 -1.71 -10.21
CA VAL A 187 -9.25 -1.77 -10.14
C VAL A 187 -9.73 -3.22 -10.10
N PHE A 188 -9.15 -4.10 -10.93
CA PHE A 188 -9.51 -5.53 -10.93
C PHE A 188 -9.28 -6.16 -9.57
N HIS A 189 -8.08 -6.04 -9.00
CA HIS A 189 -7.75 -6.59 -7.68
C HIS A 189 -8.61 -6.01 -6.56
N ALA A 190 -8.92 -4.70 -6.62
CA ALA A 190 -9.81 -4.05 -5.67
C ALA A 190 -11.23 -4.61 -5.75
N THR A 191 -11.74 -4.85 -6.97
CA THR A 191 -13.08 -5.42 -7.21
C THR A 191 -13.16 -6.84 -6.65
N VAL A 192 -12.15 -7.70 -6.88
CA VAL A 192 -12.08 -9.02 -6.24
C VAL A 192 -12.07 -8.90 -4.71
N GLY A 193 -11.35 -7.91 -4.17
CA GLY A 193 -11.34 -7.60 -2.73
C GLY A 193 -12.70 -7.22 -2.17
N GLU A 194 -13.50 -6.44 -2.92
CA GLU A 194 -14.86 -6.05 -2.52
C GLU A 194 -15.83 -7.24 -2.45
N MET A 195 -15.65 -8.25 -3.29
CA MET A 195 -16.43 -9.48 -3.31
C MET A 195 -16.14 -10.39 -2.11
N SER A 196 -15.00 -10.20 -1.42
CA SER A 196 -14.63 -11.00 -0.27
C SER A 196 -15.18 -10.46 1.05
N THR A 197 -15.56 -11.36 1.94
CA THR A 197 -15.95 -11.02 3.33
C THR A 197 -14.76 -10.99 4.30
N ASN A 198 -13.58 -11.43 3.87
CA ASN A 198 -12.37 -11.41 4.68
C ASN A 198 -11.75 -9.99 4.74
N ARG A 199 -12.39 -9.12 5.51
CA ARG A 199 -12.00 -7.72 5.66
C ARG A 199 -10.57 -7.53 6.15
N LEU A 200 -10.06 -8.47 6.96
CA LEU A 200 -8.68 -8.40 7.46
C LEU A 200 -7.67 -8.65 6.33
N ALA A 201 -7.88 -9.69 5.52
CA ALA A 201 -7.00 -9.98 4.38
C ALA A 201 -6.98 -8.81 3.39
N VAL A 202 -8.15 -8.28 3.02
CA VAL A 202 -8.28 -7.12 2.12
C VAL A 202 -7.55 -5.89 2.69
N ASN A 203 -7.71 -5.62 3.98
CA ASN A 203 -7.06 -4.48 4.62
C ASN A 203 -5.53 -4.64 4.65
N LEU A 204 -5.02 -5.84 4.96
CA LEU A 204 -3.58 -6.13 4.94
C LEU A 204 -2.99 -5.97 3.53
N VAL A 205 -3.68 -6.47 2.50
CA VAL A 205 -3.26 -6.25 1.10
C VAL A 205 -3.15 -4.76 0.81
N ASN A 206 -4.16 -3.96 1.16
CA ASN A 206 -4.16 -2.52 0.93
C ASN A 206 -3.01 -1.80 1.66
N ILE A 207 -2.73 -2.17 2.92
CA ILE A 207 -1.64 -1.58 3.71
C ILE A 207 -0.28 -1.95 3.10
N LEU A 208 -0.05 -3.24 2.86
CA LEU A 208 1.26 -3.73 2.44
C LEU A 208 1.61 -3.31 1.00
N PHE A 209 0.63 -3.32 0.11
CA PHE A 209 0.88 -3.08 -1.33
C PHE A 209 0.57 -1.67 -1.79
N GLY A 210 -0.28 -0.92 -1.07
CA GLY A 210 -0.45 0.51 -1.31
C GLY A 210 0.88 1.26 -1.25
N GLN A 211 1.71 0.95 -0.27
CA GLN A 211 3.03 1.56 -0.09
C GLN A 211 4.10 1.02 -1.06
N ALA A 212 4.10 -0.29 -1.32
CA ALA A 212 5.08 -0.90 -2.21
C ALA A 212 4.89 -0.45 -3.68
N ARG A 213 3.66 -0.17 -4.10
CA ARG A 213 3.35 0.35 -5.45
C ARG A 213 3.93 1.74 -5.73
N GLU A 214 4.15 2.55 -4.71
CA GLU A 214 4.82 3.86 -4.86
C GLU A 214 6.31 3.72 -5.17
N SER A 215 6.91 2.53 -4.95
CA SER A 215 8.30 2.26 -5.28
C SER A 215 8.45 1.99 -6.78
N ALA A 216 9.32 2.77 -7.46
CA ALA A 216 9.67 2.55 -8.87
C ALA A 216 10.19 1.11 -9.15
N ARG A 217 10.65 0.38 -8.13
CA ARG A 217 11.11 -1.00 -8.24
C ARG A 217 9.98 -2.01 -8.51
N PHE A 218 8.72 -1.63 -8.26
CA PHE A 218 7.55 -2.46 -8.55
C PHE A 218 7.08 -2.38 -10.01
N HIS A 219 7.57 -1.38 -10.78
CA HIS A 219 7.11 -1.10 -12.13
C HIS A 219 8.08 -1.58 -13.23
N LEU A 220 8.88 -2.62 -12.95
CA LEU A 220 9.78 -3.18 -13.95
C LEU A 220 8.98 -4.01 -14.97
N HIS A 221 9.08 -3.62 -16.23
CA HIS A 221 8.56 -4.18 -17.49
C HIS A 221 7.66 -5.43 -17.35
N SER A 222 6.36 -5.21 -17.39
CA SER A 222 5.37 -6.30 -17.48
C SER A 222 5.09 -6.64 -18.97
N ARG A 223 4.93 -7.93 -19.27
CA ARG A 223 4.29 -8.35 -20.52
C ARG A 223 2.79 -8.19 -20.30
N LEU A 224 2.21 -7.10 -20.81
CA LEU A 224 0.83 -6.72 -20.53
C LEU A 224 -0.15 -7.80 -21.00
N GLU A 225 0.09 -8.39 -22.17
CA GLU A 225 -0.73 -9.47 -22.72
C GLU A 225 -0.75 -10.70 -21.80
N THR A 226 0.42 -11.15 -21.33
CA THR A 226 0.50 -12.29 -20.40
C THR A 226 -0.20 -11.97 -19.08
N THR A 227 -0.05 -10.74 -18.59
CA THR A 227 -0.72 -10.30 -17.37
C THR A 227 -2.24 -10.29 -17.55
N LEU A 228 -2.73 -9.83 -18.71
CA LEU A 228 -4.16 -9.86 -19.04
C LEU A 228 -4.69 -11.30 -19.09
N GLU A 229 -3.99 -12.23 -19.77
CA GLU A 229 -4.36 -13.65 -19.83
C GLU A 229 -4.50 -14.28 -18.44
N GLU A 230 -3.57 -13.93 -17.52
CA GLU A 230 -3.62 -14.40 -16.13
C GLU A 230 -4.85 -13.87 -15.39
N HIS A 231 -5.23 -12.61 -15.59
CA HIS A 231 -6.46 -12.04 -15.02
C HIS A 231 -7.72 -12.67 -15.62
N GLU A 232 -7.71 -13.05 -16.91
CA GLU A 232 -8.79 -13.80 -17.53
C GLU A 232 -8.99 -15.17 -16.89
N HIS A 233 -7.90 -15.87 -16.53
CA HIS A 233 -7.99 -17.13 -15.79
C HIS A 233 -8.58 -16.96 -14.39
N VAL A 234 -8.18 -15.90 -13.67
CA VAL A 234 -8.75 -15.59 -12.35
C VAL A 234 -10.24 -15.28 -12.48
N PHE A 235 -10.62 -14.44 -13.45
CA PHE A 235 -12.01 -14.11 -13.71
C PHE A 235 -12.84 -15.36 -14.02
N ALA A 236 -12.38 -16.23 -14.94
CA ALA A 236 -13.07 -17.44 -15.33
C ALA A 236 -13.31 -18.40 -14.15
N ALA A 237 -12.33 -18.54 -13.26
CA ALA A 237 -12.46 -19.34 -12.04
C ALA A 237 -13.50 -18.76 -11.06
N ILE A 238 -13.51 -17.44 -10.88
CA ILE A 238 -14.49 -16.75 -10.03
C ILE A 238 -15.90 -16.87 -10.68
N GLU A 239 -16.04 -16.65 -11.98
CA GLU A 239 -17.29 -16.75 -12.71
C GLU A 239 -17.87 -18.18 -12.62
N ALA A 240 -17.02 -19.20 -12.79
CA ALA A 240 -17.43 -20.60 -12.63
C ALA A 240 -17.86 -20.95 -11.18
N GLY A 241 -17.46 -20.14 -10.20
CA GLY A 241 -17.69 -20.41 -8.78
C GLY A 241 -16.88 -21.60 -8.29
N ASP A 242 -15.64 -21.68 -8.76
CA ASP A 242 -14.65 -22.65 -8.30
C ASP A 242 -13.66 -21.98 -7.35
N PRO A 243 -13.83 -22.13 -6.02
CA PRO A 243 -12.97 -21.46 -5.05
C PRO A 243 -11.52 -21.93 -5.10
N ASP A 244 -11.28 -23.21 -5.39
CA ASP A 244 -9.92 -23.77 -5.43
C ASP A 244 -9.17 -23.30 -6.67
N ALA A 245 -9.83 -23.28 -7.83
CA ALA A 245 -9.28 -22.73 -9.06
C ALA A 245 -9.03 -21.22 -8.95
N ALA A 246 -9.93 -20.45 -8.33
CA ALA A 246 -9.77 -19.01 -8.13
C ALA A 246 -8.57 -18.70 -7.22
N GLU A 247 -8.42 -19.42 -6.10
CA GLU A 247 -7.24 -19.30 -5.22
C GLU A 247 -5.94 -19.58 -5.98
N GLN A 248 -5.91 -20.71 -6.69
CA GLN A 248 -4.70 -21.13 -7.41
C GLN A 248 -4.34 -20.16 -8.53
N SER A 249 -5.31 -19.73 -9.34
CA SER A 249 -5.09 -18.79 -10.45
C SER A 249 -4.56 -17.44 -9.93
N MET A 250 -5.14 -16.91 -8.84
CA MET A 250 -4.68 -15.66 -8.25
C MET A 250 -3.26 -15.79 -7.67
N ARG A 251 -2.97 -16.89 -6.96
CA ARG A 251 -1.63 -17.13 -6.41
C ARG A 251 -0.56 -17.25 -7.49
N SER A 252 -0.85 -18.02 -8.55
CA SER A 252 0.07 -18.16 -9.69
C SER A 252 0.29 -16.83 -10.39
N HIS A 253 -0.79 -16.09 -10.69
CA HIS A 253 -0.71 -14.76 -11.30
C HIS A 253 0.24 -13.83 -10.52
N ILE A 254 0.08 -13.70 -9.20
CA ILE A 254 0.93 -12.82 -8.37
C ILE A 254 2.39 -13.29 -8.38
N ALA A 255 2.63 -14.60 -8.22
CA ALA A 255 3.98 -15.16 -8.19
C ALA A 255 4.68 -15.00 -9.55
N ASP A 256 4.00 -15.36 -10.64
CA ASP A 256 4.56 -15.30 -11.99
C ASP A 256 4.80 -13.84 -12.43
N ALA A 257 3.88 -12.93 -12.07
CA ALA A 257 4.07 -11.50 -12.30
C ALA A 257 5.29 -10.95 -11.57
N TRP A 258 5.56 -11.40 -10.34
CA TRP A 258 6.75 -11.00 -9.60
C TRP A 258 8.02 -11.57 -10.24
N GLU A 259 8.06 -12.86 -10.57
CA GLU A 259 9.21 -13.48 -11.24
C GLU A 259 9.57 -12.79 -12.56
N ARG A 260 8.59 -12.36 -13.35
CA ARG A 260 8.82 -11.60 -14.58
C ARG A 260 9.38 -10.20 -14.34
N ARG A 261 8.98 -9.56 -13.23
CA ARG A 261 9.42 -8.21 -12.87
C ARG A 261 10.72 -8.18 -12.09
N ARG A 262 11.10 -9.32 -11.50
CA ARG A 262 12.29 -9.44 -10.67
C ARG A 262 13.55 -9.23 -11.50
N PRO A 263 14.37 -8.21 -11.21
CA PRO A 263 15.64 -8.06 -11.90
C PRO A 263 16.54 -9.28 -11.64
N PRO A 264 17.38 -9.66 -12.61
CA PRO A 264 18.31 -10.77 -12.42
C PRO A 264 19.20 -10.51 -11.21
N SER A 265 19.31 -11.51 -10.32
CA SER A 265 20.18 -11.41 -9.15
C SER A 265 21.59 -11.02 -9.60
N PRO A 266 22.26 -10.07 -8.93
CA PRO A 266 23.63 -9.77 -9.24
C PRO A 266 24.45 -11.06 -9.11
N LYS A 267 25.18 -11.40 -10.17
CA LYS A 267 26.09 -12.57 -10.14
C LYS A 267 27.07 -12.36 -8.98
N ARG A 268 27.07 -13.27 -8.03
CA ARG A 268 28.04 -13.33 -6.92
C ARG A 268 29.47 -13.45 -7.46
#